data_19158a85aec7f731e38159f39beb95f7
#
_entry.id   19158a85aec7f731e38159f39beb95f7
#
_cell.length_a   1.000
_cell.length_b   1.000
_cell.length_c   1.000
_cell.angle_alpha   90.00
_cell.angle_beta   90.00
_cell.angle_gamma   90.00
#
_symmetry.space_group_name_H-M   'P 1'
#
loop_
_entity.id
_entity.type
_entity.pdbx_description
1 polymer ?
#
loop_
_entity_poly.entity_id
_entity_poly.type
_entity_poly.pdbx_seq_one_letter_code
_entity_poly.pdbx_strand_id
1 'polypeptide(L)'
;MNKWNIVFYKNSRGDELVRDFIENQDKFTYAKAMRMLDLLKEHGPNLGMPYSKYMKDGLYELRVRGKSEARIFYIFQIENTVVLLHAFKKKGQKTPTKELHIALQRKKELT
;
A
#
# COMPACT_ATOMS: atom_id res chain seq x y z
N MET A 1 10.95 -9.18 -14.99
CA MET A 1 11.96 -8.35 -14.32
C MET A 1 11.27 -7.21 -13.56
N ASN A 2 11.62 -7.03 -12.30
CA ASN A 2 10.99 -5.98 -11.49
C ASN A 2 11.58 -4.62 -11.85
N LYS A 3 10.71 -3.70 -12.20
CA LYS A 3 11.11 -2.33 -12.59
C LYS A 3 11.06 -1.35 -11.43
N TRP A 4 10.36 -1.71 -10.34
CA TRP A 4 10.10 -0.82 -9.21
C TRP A 4 10.52 -1.46 -7.91
N ASN A 5 11.08 -0.67 -7.01
CA ASN A 5 11.51 -1.12 -5.69
C ASN A 5 10.44 -0.78 -4.66
N ILE A 6 10.08 -1.76 -3.85
CA ILE A 6 9.11 -1.55 -2.76
C ILE A 6 9.87 -1.23 -1.48
N VAL A 7 9.48 -0.12 -0.84
CA VAL A 7 10.03 0.30 0.43
C VAL A 7 8.87 0.46 1.42
N PHE A 8 9.06 -0.04 2.63
CA PHE A 8 8.07 0.12 3.69
C PHE A 8 8.35 1.38 4.48
N TYR A 9 7.33 2.20 4.70
CA TYR A 9 7.43 3.35 5.57
C TYR A 9 7.88 2.90 6.98
N LYS A 10 8.83 3.62 7.57
CA LYS A 10 9.29 3.40 8.93
C LYS A 10 8.89 4.59 9.80
N ASN A 11 8.32 4.30 10.97
CA ASN A 11 8.02 5.37 11.92
C ASN A 11 9.31 5.81 12.63
N SER A 12 9.19 6.76 13.58
CA SER A 12 10.35 7.29 14.28
C SER A 12 11.10 6.24 15.11
N ARG A 13 10.45 5.14 15.47
CA ARG A 13 11.08 4.03 16.20
C ARG A 13 11.66 2.96 15.27
N GLY A 14 11.53 3.15 13.97
CA GLY A 14 12.01 2.16 13.00
C GLY A 14 11.04 1.03 12.71
N ASP A 15 9.81 1.11 13.23
CA ASP A 15 8.79 0.08 12.97
C ASP A 15 8.25 0.20 11.53
N GLU A 16 8.12 -0.94 10.87
CA GLU A 16 7.52 -1.03 9.54
C GLU A 16 6.09 -1.54 9.69
N LEU A 17 5.17 -0.60 9.97
CA LEU A 17 3.80 -0.94 10.33
C LEU A 17 3.03 -1.64 9.22
N VAL A 18 3.30 -1.31 7.96
CA VAL A 18 2.67 -1.98 6.83
C VAL A 18 3.16 -3.42 6.71
N ARG A 19 4.46 -3.64 6.88
CA ARG A 19 5.01 -5.00 6.88
C ARG A 19 4.36 -5.84 7.98
N ASP A 20 4.27 -5.28 9.18
CA ASP A 20 3.64 -5.97 10.31
C ASP A 20 2.20 -6.31 10.03
N PHE A 21 1.46 -5.37 9.43
CA PHE A 21 0.07 -5.60 9.05
C PHE A 21 -0.04 -6.80 8.10
N ILE A 22 0.79 -6.83 7.06
CA ILE A 22 0.75 -7.91 6.05
C ILE A 22 1.09 -9.25 6.69
N GLU A 23 2.12 -9.28 7.53
CA GLU A 23 2.58 -10.52 8.16
C GLU A 23 1.59 -11.08 9.16
N ASN A 24 0.68 -10.26 9.68
CA ASN A 24 -0.33 -10.70 10.64
C ASN A 24 -1.66 -11.11 9.98
N GLN A 25 -1.72 -11.14 8.66
CA GLN A 25 -2.93 -11.57 7.96
C GLN A 25 -3.01 -13.09 7.89
N ASP A 26 -4.21 -13.60 7.60
CA ASP A 26 -4.38 -15.03 7.31
C ASP A 26 -3.60 -15.40 6.05
N LYS A 27 -3.40 -16.70 5.83
CA LYS A 27 -2.57 -17.19 4.72
C LYS A 27 -3.04 -16.71 3.35
N PHE A 28 -4.35 -16.69 3.12
CA PHE A 28 -4.90 -16.26 1.83
C PHE A 28 -4.66 -14.79 1.59
N THR A 29 -4.93 -13.98 2.60
CA THR A 29 -4.75 -12.52 2.48
C THR A 29 -3.28 -12.18 2.35
N TYR A 30 -2.42 -12.86 3.12
CA TYR A 30 -0.96 -12.67 3.01
C TYR A 30 -0.47 -12.97 1.58
N ALA A 31 -0.84 -14.14 1.06
CA ALA A 31 -0.42 -14.54 -0.28
C ALA A 31 -0.92 -13.56 -1.34
N LYS A 32 -2.15 -13.09 -1.18
CA LYS A 32 -2.74 -12.13 -2.11
C LYS A 32 -2.00 -10.78 -2.03
N ALA A 33 -1.66 -10.34 -0.82
CA ALA A 33 -0.89 -9.11 -0.65
C ALA A 33 0.45 -9.21 -1.36
N MET A 34 1.17 -10.32 -1.18
CA MET A 34 2.47 -10.51 -1.82
C MET A 34 2.34 -10.51 -3.34
N ARG A 35 1.29 -11.14 -3.86
CA ARG A 35 1.04 -11.14 -5.31
C ARG A 35 0.75 -9.72 -5.81
N MET A 36 -0.02 -8.95 -5.06
CA MET A 36 -0.31 -7.57 -5.45
C MET A 36 0.95 -6.71 -5.45
N LEU A 37 1.83 -6.93 -4.48
CA LEU A 37 3.11 -6.23 -4.45
C LEU A 37 3.99 -6.62 -5.63
N ASP A 38 3.97 -7.88 -6.05
CA ASP A 38 4.71 -8.31 -7.24
C ASP A 38 4.19 -7.62 -8.50
N LEU A 39 2.87 -7.50 -8.64
CA LEU A 39 2.28 -6.77 -9.76
C LEU A 39 2.68 -5.30 -9.73
N LEU A 40 2.72 -4.71 -8.56
CA LEU A 40 3.11 -3.31 -8.41
C LEU A 40 4.59 -3.12 -8.80
N LYS A 41 5.46 -4.05 -8.42
CA LYS A 41 6.88 -4.02 -8.81
C LYS A 41 7.04 -4.07 -10.31
N GLU A 42 6.21 -4.85 -10.98
CA GLU A 42 6.32 -5.03 -12.43
C GLU A 42 5.72 -3.86 -13.21
N HIS A 43 4.57 -3.39 -12.79
CA HIS A 43 3.79 -2.42 -13.57
C HIS A 43 3.89 -0.98 -13.08
N GLY A 44 4.23 -0.76 -11.80
CA GLY A 44 4.36 0.59 -11.25
C GLY A 44 3.12 1.44 -11.48
N PRO A 45 3.28 2.66 -12.02
CA PRO A 45 2.13 3.55 -12.26
C PRO A 45 1.12 3.01 -13.25
N ASN A 46 1.49 2.01 -14.04
CA ASN A 46 0.60 1.43 -15.05
C ASN A 46 -0.29 0.33 -14.51
N LEU A 47 -0.20 0.00 -13.22
CA LEU A 47 -0.98 -1.10 -12.65
C LEU A 47 -2.49 -0.88 -12.79
N GLY A 48 -2.99 0.24 -12.32
CA GLY A 48 -4.39 0.65 -12.55
C GLY A 48 -5.46 -0.30 -12.01
N MET A 49 -6.71 0.09 -12.26
CA MET A 49 -7.89 -0.70 -11.86
C MET A 49 -7.89 -2.05 -12.55
N PRO A 50 -8.41 -3.09 -11.91
CA PRO A 50 -9.08 -3.09 -10.60
C PRO A 50 -8.15 -3.25 -9.41
N TYR A 51 -6.84 -3.27 -9.63
CA TYR A 51 -5.85 -3.57 -8.58
C TYR A 51 -5.45 -2.34 -7.78
N SER A 52 -5.39 -1.19 -8.43
CA SER A 52 -4.94 0.04 -7.82
C SER A 52 -5.78 1.21 -8.29
N LYS A 53 -6.01 2.17 -7.39
CA LYS A 53 -6.78 3.37 -7.69
C LYS A 53 -6.03 4.60 -7.19
N TYR A 54 -5.96 5.63 -8.03
CA TYR A 54 -5.44 6.93 -7.60
C TYR A 54 -6.44 7.59 -6.66
N MET A 55 -5.97 8.09 -5.53
CA MET A 55 -6.84 8.73 -4.53
C MET A 55 -6.77 10.25 -4.59
N LYS A 56 -5.66 10.83 -4.16
CA LYS A 56 -5.42 12.26 -4.19
C LYS A 56 -3.98 12.55 -3.78
N ASP A 57 -3.47 13.71 -4.15
CA ASP A 57 -2.15 14.21 -3.72
C ASP A 57 -1.02 13.20 -3.93
N GLY A 58 -1.06 12.48 -5.03
CA GLY A 58 -0.04 11.47 -5.35
C GLY A 58 -0.22 10.14 -4.65
N LEU A 59 -1.27 10.01 -3.84
CA LEU A 59 -1.55 8.79 -3.07
C LEU A 59 -2.37 7.81 -3.88
N TYR A 60 -1.94 6.54 -3.88
CA TYR A 60 -2.66 5.43 -4.53
C TYR A 60 -3.11 4.42 -3.51
N GLU A 61 -4.16 3.69 -3.83
CA GLU A 61 -4.71 2.64 -2.99
C GLU A 61 -4.59 1.30 -3.71
N LEU A 62 -3.81 0.38 -3.14
CA LEU A 62 -3.69 -0.99 -3.65
C LEU A 62 -4.77 -1.84 -2.99
N ARG A 63 -5.48 -2.61 -3.79
CA ARG A 63 -6.58 -3.46 -3.32
C ARG A 63 -6.10 -4.88 -3.15
N VAL A 64 -6.27 -5.40 -1.93
CA VAL A 64 -5.91 -6.78 -1.60
C VAL A 64 -7.19 -7.52 -1.23
N ARG A 65 -7.66 -8.36 -2.14
CA ARG A 65 -8.92 -9.09 -1.97
C ARG A 65 -8.62 -10.54 -1.61
N GLY A 66 -8.30 -10.76 -0.33
CA GLY A 66 -8.07 -12.06 0.22
C GLY A 66 -9.32 -12.59 0.90
N LYS A 67 -9.14 -13.32 2.00
CA LYS A 67 -10.26 -13.78 2.81
C LYS A 67 -11.02 -12.60 3.41
N SER A 68 -10.28 -11.58 3.81
CA SER A 68 -10.86 -10.28 4.14
C SER A 68 -10.25 -9.24 3.21
N GLU A 69 -10.95 -8.14 3.01
CA GLU A 69 -10.48 -7.11 2.10
C GLU A 69 -9.54 -6.16 2.84
N ALA A 70 -8.37 -5.94 2.26
CA ALA A 70 -7.40 -5.00 2.79
C ALA A 70 -7.04 -3.96 1.74
N ARG A 71 -6.55 -2.82 2.21
CA ARG A 71 -6.07 -1.73 1.35
C ARG A 71 -4.70 -1.31 1.82
N ILE A 72 -3.83 -0.97 0.86
CA ILE A 72 -2.49 -0.45 1.16
C ILE A 72 -2.34 0.86 0.40
N PHE A 73 -2.11 1.93 1.12
CA PHE A 73 -1.82 3.24 0.51
C PHE A 73 -0.34 3.35 0.20
N TYR A 74 -0.02 3.87 -0.98
CA TYR A 74 1.37 4.01 -1.40
C TYR A 74 1.55 5.24 -2.29
N ILE A 75 2.81 5.64 -2.43
CA ILE A 75 3.22 6.73 -3.30
C ILE A 75 4.40 6.28 -4.16
N PHE A 76 4.63 7.00 -5.26
CA PHE A 76 5.83 6.81 -6.06
C PHE A 76 6.84 7.90 -5.71
N GLN A 77 8.11 7.50 -5.66
CA GLN A 77 9.22 8.42 -5.47
C GLN A 77 10.20 8.26 -6.62
N ILE A 78 11.23 9.13 -6.63
CA ILE A 78 12.27 9.08 -7.65
C ILE A 78 13.00 7.73 -7.60
N GLU A 79 13.73 7.43 -8.69
CA GLU A 79 14.51 6.20 -8.82
C GLU A 79 13.66 4.95 -8.72
N ASN A 80 12.48 5.00 -9.36
CA ASN A 80 11.57 3.86 -9.45
C ASN A 80 11.28 3.22 -8.09
N THR A 81 10.94 4.06 -7.12
CA THR A 81 10.66 3.61 -5.74
C THR A 81 9.17 3.77 -5.43
N VAL A 82 8.60 2.75 -4.81
CA VAL A 82 7.24 2.76 -4.28
C VAL A 82 7.36 2.67 -2.76
N VAL A 83 6.76 3.63 -2.04
CA VAL A 83 6.74 3.61 -0.59
C VAL A 83 5.35 3.23 -0.10
N LEU A 84 5.27 2.15 0.65
CA LEU A 84 4.01 1.70 1.25
C LEU A 84 3.83 2.43 2.57
N LEU A 85 2.78 3.25 2.67
CA LEU A 85 2.59 4.18 3.78
C LEU A 85 1.69 3.65 4.88
N HIS A 86 0.61 2.97 4.52
CA HIS A 86 -0.40 2.60 5.48
C HIS A 86 -1.24 1.44 4.93
N ALA A 87 -1.64 0.53 5.81
CA ALA A 87 -2.48 -0.60 5.44
C ALA A 87 -3.57 -0.77 6.49
N PHE A 88 -4.75 -1.20 6.04
CA PHE A 88 -5.88 -1.39 6.92
C PHE A 88 -6.86 -2.39 6.33
N LYS A 89 -7.72 -2.97 7.16
CA LYS A 89 -8.82 -3.82 6.70
C LYS A 89 -9.99 -2.93 6.34
N LYS A 90 -10.49 -3.09 5.13
CA LYS A 90 -11.60 -2.29 4.66
C LYS A 90 -12.92 -2.94 5.05
N LYS A 91 -13.73 -2.18 5.76
CA LYS A 91 -15.10 -2.56 6.13
C LYS A 91 -16.04 -1.55 5.52
N GLY A 92 -17.05 -2.02 4.79
CA GLY A 92 -17.97 -1.13 4.11
C GLY A 92 -17.47 -0.72 2.73
N GLN A 93 -18.16 0.22 2.10
CA GLN A 93 -17.93 0.55 0.70
C GLN A 93 -16.96 1.71 0.46
N LYS A 94 -16.89 2.64 1.40
CA LYS A 94 -16.03 3.81 1.25
C LYS A 94 -14.76 3.65 2.06
N THR A 95 -13.66 4.19 1.53
CA THR A 95 -12.41 4.28 2.28
C THR A 95 -12.61 5.30 3.41
N PRO A 96 -12.39 4.89 4.67
CA PRO A 96 -12.56 5.84 5.78
C PRO A 96 -11.58 7.00 5.71
N THR A 97 -12.07 8.20 5.97
CA THR A 97 -11.26 9.41 5.98
C THR A 97 -10.09 9.31 6.94
N LYS A 98 -10.29 8.65 8.07
CA LYS A 98 -9.25 8.42 9.08
C LYS A 98 -8.03 7.73 8.47
N GLU A 99 -8.25 6.68 7.68
CA GLU A 99 -7.14 5.92 7.07
C GLU A 99 -6.40 6.76 6.06
N LEU A 100 -7.15 7.52 5.28
CA LEU A 100 -6.57 8.43 4.29
C LEU A 100 -5.68 9.47 4.96
N HIS A 101 -6.14 10.05 6.07
CA HIS A 101 -5.36 11.05 6.82
C HIS A 101 -4.05 10.48 7.35
N ILE A 102 -4.06 9.25 7.84
CA ILE A 102 -2.83 8.60 8.31
C ILE A 102 -1.82 8.51 7.17
N ALA A 103 -2.27 8.06 6.01
CA ALA A 103 -1.39 7.92 4.86
C ALA A 103 -0.82 9.27 4.41
N LEU A 104 -1.67 10.28 4.35
CA LEU A 104 -1.23 11.62 3.94
C LEU A 104 -0.25 12.23 4.93
N GLN A 105 -0.45 12.00 6.22
CA GLN A 105 0.47 12.47 7.26
C GLN A 105 1.84 11.82 7.09
N ARG A 106 1.87 10.51 6.86
CA ARG A 106 3.13 9.79 6.65
C ARG A 106 3.83 10.23 5.38
N LYS A 107 3.07 10.50 4.33
CA LYS A 107 3.64 11.06 3.09
C LYS A 107 4.35 12.38 3.38
N LYS A 108 3.73 13.23 4.19
CA LYS A 108 4.31 14.52 4.56
C LYS A 108 5.67 14.38 5.24
N GLU A 109 5.83 13.34 6.06
CA GLU A 109 7.08 13.11 6.77
C GLU A 109 8.23 12.76 5.84
N LEU A 110 7.94 12.35 4.61
CA LEU A 110 8.95 11.95 3.63
C LEU A 110 9.40 13.08 2.72
N THR A 111 8.80 14.24 2.83
CA THR A 111 9.15 15.38 1.96
C THR A 111 9.99 16.44 2.66
#